data_fee5af873c9f867ed7498d1d3f3cf2ab
#
_entry.id   fee5af873c9f867ed7498d1d3f3cf2ab
#
_cell.length_a   1.000
_cell.length_b   1.000
_cell.length_c   1.000
_cell.angle_alpha   90.00
_cell.angle_beta   90.00
_cell.angle_gamma   90.00
#
_symmetry.space_group_name_H-M   'P 1'
#
loop_
_entity.id
_entity.type
_entity.pdbx_description
1 polymer ?
#
loop_
_entity_poly.entity_id
_entity_poly.type
_entity_poly.pdbx_seq_one_letter_code
_entity_poly.pdbx_strand_id
1 'polypeptide(L)'
;DTLNFGDYLEITKKQLSVINSLTNLKELEVKKMDASSLNPNFNMKKLSIFSKLTNGECLPDKFPNLEYLYLKRQTKCSDFSWISKLVNLKRLYLHWTFSLETLPDLSKLSNLELLELAGCPNLRYGIDSVRYLPKLQRFVATELTCLTTEELEKTLFHLKTLKSVYIYFRNNNAENKAMEKLMKKYNWVSHPNL
;
A
#
# COMPACT_ATOMS: atom_id res chain seq x y z
N ASP A 1 7.56 19.25 10.40
CA ASP A 1 6.25 19.60 9.90
C ASP A 1 5.37 18.36 9.67
N THR A 2 4.92 17.78 10.78
CA THR A 2 4.07 16.58 10.83
C THR A 2 2.77 16.93 11.55
N LEU A 3 1.63 16.51 10.99
CA LEU A 3 0.33 16.53 11.65
C LEU A 3 -0.19 15.11 11.81
N ASN A 4 -0.46 14.72 13.03
CA ASN A 4 -0.98 13.40 13.37
C ASN A 4 -2.29 13.53 14.14
N PHE A 5 -3.40 13.19 13.48
CA PHE A 5 -4.73 13.08 14.10
C PHE A 5 -5.06 11.64 14.47
N GLY A 6 -4.24 10.67 14.05
CA GLY A 6 -4.39 9.24 14.31
C GLY A 6 -5.71 8.64 13.80
N ASP A 7 -6.04 7.47 14.35
CA ASP A 7 -7.23 6.68 13.98
C ASP A 7 -8.52 7.16 14.69
N TYR A 8 -8.43 8.16 15.58
CA TYR A 8 -9.54 8.54 16.46
C TYR A 8 -10.28 9.81 16.03
N LEU A 9 -9.59 10.77 15.42
CA LEU A 9 -10.17 12.08 15.14
C LEU A 9 -10.54 12.26 13.67
N GLU A 10 -11.74 12.77 13.44
CA GLU A 10 -12.17 13.25 12.12
C GLU A 10 -11.78 14.72 11.96
N ILE A 11 -11.29 15.08 10.77
CA ILE A 11 -10.92 16.46 10.49
C ILE A 11 -12.16 17.32 10.37
N THR A 12 -12.26 18.36 11.18
CA THR A 12 -13.29 19.40 11.08
C THR A 12 -12.99 20.35 9.92
N LYS A 13 -13.97 21.11 9.46
CA LYS A 13 -13.77 22.16 8.43
C LYS A 13 -12.68 23.17 8.83
N LYS A 14 -12.62 23.54 10.12
CA LYS A 14 -11.59 24.47 10.63
C LYS A 14 -10.19 23.85 10.55
N GLN A 15 -10.03 22.59 10.93
CA GLN A 15 -8.75 21.89 10.83
C GLN A 15 -8.33 21.69 9.37
N LEU A 16 -9.26 21.40 8.46
CA LEU A 16 -8.99 21.32 7.03
C LEU A 16 -8.45 22.64 6.47
N SER A 17 -9.02 23.77 6.88
CA SER A 17 -8.52 25.10 6.49
C SER A 17 -7.08 25.32 6.98
N VAL A 18 -6.78 24.88 8.20
CA VAL A 18 -5.39 24.95 8.74
C VAL A 18 -4.46 24.04 7.93
N ILE A 19 -4.84 22.78 7.67
CA ILE A 19 -4.04 21.84 6.86
C ILE A 19 -3.72 22.47 5.49
N ASN A 20 -4.72 23.06 4.85
CA ASN A 20 -4.59 23.68 3.53
C ASN A 20 -3.69 24.95 3.53
N SER A 21 -3.47 25.58 4.68
CA SER A 21 -2.54 26.71 4.83
C SER A 21 -1.10 26.30 5.08
N LEU A 22 -0.84 25.03 5.45
CA LEU A 22 0.48 24.52 5.81
C LEU A 22 1.25 24.03 4.58
N THR A 23 1.80 24.94 3.80
CA THR A 23 2.54 24.62 2.57
C THR A 23 3.79 23.77 2.78
N ASN A 24 4.38 23.78 3.99
CA ASN A 24 5.57 23.01 4.36
C ASN A 24 5.24 21.67 5.07
N LEU A 25 3.96 21.27 5.12
CA LEU A 25 3.55 20.04 5.73
C LEU A 25 4.12 18.84 4.94
N LYS A 26 4.83 17.94 5.61
CA LYS A 26 5.48 16.77 5.03
C LYS A 26 4.75 15.47 5.35
N GLU A 27 4.10 15.40 6.49
CA GLU A 27 3.44 14.20 6.95
C GLU A 27 2.04 14.53 7.48
N LEU A 28 1.06 13.75 7.03
CA LEU A 28 -0.32 13.86 7.47
C LEU A 28 -0.89 12.48 7.80
N GLU A 29 -1.40 12.32 9.00
CA GLU A 29 -2.09 11.12 9.45
C GLU A 29 -3.50 11.46 9.90
N VAL A 30 -4.50 10.83 9.30
CA VAL A 30 -5.92 11.14 9.51
C VAL A 30 -6.80 9.91 9.49
N LYS A 31 -7.92 9.97 10.19
CA LYS A 31 -8.92 8.89 10.17
C LYS A 31 -9.65 8.82 8.84
N LYS A 32 -10.18 9.94 8.38
CA LYS A 32 -10.94 10.06 7.13
C LYS A 32 -10.50 11.30 6.36
N MET A 33 -10.56 11.23 5.05
CA MET A 33 -10.20 12.35 4.18
C MET A 33 -10.97 12.31 2.86
N ASP A 34 -11.31 13.49 2.39
CA ASP A 34 -11.68 13.75 1.01
C ASP A 34 -10.51 14.43 0.31
N ALA A 35 -9.86 13.73 -0.63
CA ALA A 35 -8.68 14.25 -1.30
C ALA A 35 -8.99 15.48 -2.17
N SER A 36 -10.22 15.63 -2.67
CA SER A 36 -10.61 16.80 -3.48
C SER A 36 -10.62 18.10 -2.67
N SER A 37 -10.81 18.01 -1.35
CA SER A 37 -10.86 19.16 -0.44
C SER A 37 -9.49 19.74 -0.06
N LEU A 38 -8.41 19.05 -0.43
CA LEU A 38 -7.05 19.46 -0.10
C LEU A 38 -6.47 20.37 -1.19
N ASN A 39 -5.68 21.34 -0.75
CA ASN A 39 -4.83 22.12 -1.65
C ASN A 39 -3.59 21.29 -2.07
N PRO A 40 -3.02 21.51 -3.27
CA PRO A 40 -1.76 20.92 -3.66
C PRO A 40 -0.64 21.24 -2.66
N ASN A 41 0.14 20.23 -2.29
CA ASN A 41 1.31 20.38 -1.43
C ASN A 41 2.46 19.50 -1.93
N PHE A 42 3.43 20.12 -2.62
CA PHE A 42 4.59 19.45 -3.20
C PHE A 42 5.62 18.98 -2.17
N ASN A 43 5.48 19.43 -0.91
CA ASN A 43 6.35 19.00 0.20
C ASN A 43 5.82 17.76 0.91
N MET A 44 4.57 17.35 0.64
CA MET A 44 3.98 16.15 1.25
C MET A 44 4.75 14.90 0.85
N LYS A 45 5.24 14.16 1.86
CA LYS A 45 6.02 12.93 1.70
C LYS A 45 5.33 11.70 2.26
N LYS A 46 4.53 11.87 3.32
CA LYS A 46 3.86 10.75 4.00
C LYS A 46 2.38 11.06 4.21
N LEU A 47 1.54 10.11 3.80
CA LEU A 47 0.10 10.17 4.02
C LEU A 47 -0.39 8.85 4.61
N SER A 48 -1.09 8.93 5.75
CA SER A 48 -1.74 7.78 6.39
C SER A 48 -3.23 8.04 6.57
N ILE A 49 -4.08 7.14 6.07
CA ILE A 49 -5.54 7.24 6.16
C ILE A 49 -6.09 5.95 6.74
N PHE A 50 -6.66 6.03 7.95
CA PHE A 50 -6.99 4.85 8.76
C PHE A 50 -8.37 4.26 8.53
N SER A 51 -9.30 4.97 7.84
CA SER A 51 -10.66 4.46 7.67
C SER A 51 -11.27 4.72 6.29
N LYS A 52 -11.33 5.98 5.85
CA LYS A 52 -12.01 6.32 4.60
C LYS A 52 -11.27 7.40 3.82
N LEU A 53 -10.93 7.08 2.58
CA LEU A 53 -10.52 8.02 1.55
C LEU A 53 -11.64 8.14 0.51
N THR A 54 -11.98 9.37 0.13
CA THR A 54 -12.81 9.67 -1.04
C THR A 54 -12.02 10.52 -2.02
N ASN A 55 -12.35 10.43 -3.31
CA ASN A 55 -11.68 11.14 -4.39
C ASN A 55 -10.15 10.91 -4.40
N GLY A 56 -9.73 9.66 -4.14
CA GLY A 56 -8.31 9.28 -4.09
C GLY A 56 -7.55 9.56 -5.38
N GLU A 57 -8.25 9.58 -6.51
CA GLU A 57 -7.73 9.94 -7.84
C GLU A 57 -7.16 11.36 -7.92
N CYS A 58 -7.52 12.24 -6.97
CA CYS A 58 -6.94 13.58 -6.86
C CYS A 58 -5.54 13.58 -6.22
N LEU A 59 -5.14 12.52 -5.49
CA LEU A 59 -3.89 12.51 -4.73
C LEU A 59 -2.64 12.69 -5.58
N PRO A 60 -2.50 12.11 -6.78
CA PRO A 60 -1.32 12.33 -7.61
C PRO A 60 -1.08 13.80 -7.96
N ASP A 61 -2.15 14.54 -8.23
CA ASP A 61 -2.06 15.97 -8.55
C ASP A 61 -1.83 16.84 -7.31
N LYS A 62 -2.38 16.41 -6.16
CA LYS A 62 -2.24 17.14 -4.89
C LYS A 62 -0.89 16.91 -4.22
N PHE A 63 -0.39 15.68 -4.26
CA PHE A 63 0.83 15.23 -3.58
C PHE A 63 1.76 14.43 -4.50
N PRO A 64 2.27 15.03 -5.60
CA PRO A 64 3.04 14.31 -6.61
C PRO A 64 4.36 13.74 -6.08
N ASN A 65 4.87 14.27 -4.97
CA ASN A 65 6.12 13.84 -4.34
C ASN A 65 5.94 12.87 -3.17
N LEU A 66 4.76 12.22 -3.08
CA LEU A 66 4.47 11.28 -2.01
C LEU A 66 5.41 10.06 -2.08
N GLU A 67 6.04 9.75 -0.95
CA GLU A 67 6.98 8.63 -0.81
C GLU A 67 6.42 7.49 0.04
N TYR A 68 5.45 7.78 0.89
CA TYR A 68 4.79 6.82 1.78
C TYR A 68 3.29 6.99 1.71
N LEU A 69 2.57 5.90 1.42
CA LEU A 69 1.11 5.86 1.45
C LEU A 69 0.64 4.68 2.29
N TYR A 70 -0.14 4.97 3.33
CA TYR A 70 -0.80 3.98 4.16
C TYR A 70 -2.31 4.15 4.08
N LEU A 71 -3.00 3.15 3.57
CA LEU A 71 -4.45 3.09 3.49
C LEU A 71 -4.97 1.89 4.30
N LYS A 72 -5.85 2.15 5.27
CA LYS A 72 -6.44 1.11 6.11
C LYS A 72 -7.97 1.15 6.02
N ARG A 73 -8.60 -0.02 5.96
CA ARG A 73 -10.06 -0.19 5.97
C ARG A 73 -10.80 0.59 4.87
N GLN A 74 -10.25 0.61 3.66
CA GLN A 74 -10.90 1.24 2.50
C GLN A 74 -12.02 0.34 1.97
N THR A 75 -13.17 0.32 2.65
CA THR A 75 -14.27 -0.62 2.36
C THR A 75 -15.18 -0.21 1.19
N LYS A 76 -15.11 1.04 0.77
CA LYS A 76 -15.96 1.60 -0.30
C LYS A 76 -15.18 2.06 -1.54
N CYS A 77 -13.86 1.98 -1.50
CA CYS A 77 -13.02 2.27 -2.65
C CYS A 77 -12.79 0.95 -3.41
N SER A 78 -13.23 0.86 -4.63
CA SER A 78 -12.99 -0.30 -5.52
C SER A 78 -11.92 0.00 -6.57
N ASP A 79 -11.67 1.26 -6.88
CA ASP A 79 -10.66 1.68 -7.84
C ASP A 79 -9.45 2.30 -7.14
N PHE A 80 -8.33 1.61 -7.23
CA PHE A 80 -7.02 2.05 -6.75
C PHE A 80 -6.05 2.36 -7.90
N SER A 81 -6.52 2.44 -9.15
CA SER A 81 -5.68 2.63 -10.34
C SER A 81 -4.84 3.91 -10.29
N TRP A 82 -5.33 4.94 -9.59
CA TRP A 82 -4.62 6.20 -9.37
C TRP A 82 -3.29 6.04 -8.62
N ILE A 83 -3.11 4.96 -7.84
CA ILE A 83 -1.84 4.68 -7.14
C ILE A 83 -0.68 4.55 -8.14
N SER A 84 -0.94 4.02 -9.34
CA SER A 84 0.07 3.88 -10.40
C SER A 84 0.70 5.21 -10.85
N LYS A 85 0.05 6.34 -10.56
CA LYS A 85 0.53 7.69 -10.88
C LYS A 85 1.44 8.29 -9.80
N LEU A 86 1.51 7.68 -8.60
CA LEU A 86 2.36 8.12 -7.49
C LEU A 86 3.80 7.57 -7.65
N VAL A 87 4.48 7.95 -8.72
CA VAL A 87 5.75 7.36 -9.17
C VAL A 87 6.93 7.53 -8.19
N ASN A 88 6.79 8.42 -7.20
CA ASN A 88 7.80 8.63 -6.16
C ASN A 88 7.62 7.74 -4.93
N LEU A 89 6.59 6.86 -4.91
CA LEU A 89 6.36 5.98 -3.77
C LEU A 89 7.54 5.03 -3.54
N LYS A 90 7.96 4.98 -2.28
CA LYS A 90 8.92 4.02 -1.72
C LYS A 90 8.24 2.96 -0.87
N ARG A 91 7.13 3.31 -0.21
CA ARG A 91 6.39 2.40 0.67
C ARG A 91 4.89 2.52 0.44
N LEU A 92 4.25 1.39 0.16
CA LEU A 92 2.81 1.27 -0.02
C LEU A 92 2.24 0.23 0.94
N TYR A 93 1.25 0.65 1.71
CA TYR A 93 0.52 -0.21 2.65
C TYR A 93 -0.98 -0.16 2.34
N LEU A 94 -1.56 -1.30 2.03
CA LEU A 94 -3.00 -1.49 1.87
C LEU A 94 -3.45 -2.50 2.94
N HIS A 95 -4.02 -1.99 4.04
CA HIS A 95 -4.38 -2.81 5.19
C HIS A 95 -5.89 -2.96 5.33
N TRP A 96 -6.36 -4.19 5.53
CA TRP A 96 -7.79 -4.49 5.75
C TRP A 96 -8.68 -3.92 4.66
N THR A 97 -8.19 -3.96 3.42
CA THR A 97 -8.88 -3.42 2.25
C THR A 97 -9.66 -4.54 1.57
N PHE A 98 -10.83 -4.85 2.13
CA PHE A 98 -11.68 -5.96 1.67
C PHE A 98 -12.26 -5.75 0.27
N SER A 99 -12.32 -4.52 -0.23
CA SER A 99 -12.77 -4.20 -1.58
C SER A 99 -11.69 -4.35 -2.65
N LEU A 100 -10.44 -4.64 -2.27
CA LEU A 100 -9.33 -4.80 -3.20
C LEU A 100 -9.39 -6.19 -3.85
N GLU A 101 -9.96 -6.28 -5.05
CA GLU A 101 -9.95 -7.50 -5.87
C GLU A 101 -8.81 -7.49 -6.89
N THR A 102 -8.47 -6.30 -7.40
CA THR A 102 -7.41 -6.11 -8.39
C THR A 102 -6.37 -5.13 -7.86
N LEU A 103 -5.12 -5.59 -7.75
CA LEU A 103 -4.00 -4.69 -7.48
C LEU A 103 -3.80 -3.80 -8.71
N PRO A 104 -3.68 -2.46 -8.54
CA PRO A 104 -3.38 -1.58 -9.67
C PRO A 104 -2.03 -1.96 -10.31
N ASP A 105 -1.84 -1.57 -11.56
CA ASP A 105 -0.54 -1.76 -12.21
C ASP A 105 0.54 -0.93 -11.51
N LEU A 106 1.42 -1.61 -10.78
CA LEU A 106 2.51 -1.00 -10.03
C LEU A 106 3.81 -0.88 -10.83
N SER A 107 3.86 -1.33 -12.09
CA SER A 107 5.09 -1.41 -12.89
C SER A 107 5.84 -0.08 -13.03
N LYS A 108 5.13 1.05 -12.92
CA LYS A 108 5.71 2.40 -12.97
C LYS A 108 6.32 2.88 -11.64
N LEU A 109 6.09 2.18 -10.55
CA LEU A 109 6.58 2.56 -9.22
C LEU A 109 8.03 2.08 -9.00
N SER A 110 8.93 2.51 -9.86
CA SER A 110 10.33 2.05 -9.90
C SER A 110 11.12 2.34 -8.60
N ASN A 111 10.61 3.18 -7.72
CA ASN A 111 11.19 3.49 -6.42
C ASN A 111 10.60 2.68 -5.26
N LEU A 112 9.63 1.80 -5.52
CA LEU A 112 8.96 1.07 -4.45
C LEU A 112 9.90 0.02 -3.83
N GLU A 113 10.15 0.18 -2.53
CA GLU A 113 11.02 -0.66 -1.71
C GLU A 113 10.22 -1.63 -0.83
N LEU A 114 9.01 -1.22 -0.44
CA LEU A 114 8.13 -1.99 0.42
C LEU A 114 6.70 -1.98 -0.11
N LEU A 115 6.12 -3.17 -0.26
CA LEU A 115 4.71 -3.38 -0.55
C LEU A 115 4.10 -4.29 0.51
N GLU A 116 3.06 -3.80 1.19
CA GLU A 116 2.35 -4.55 2.21
C GLU A 116 0.84 -4.58 1.93
N LEU A 117 0.30 -5.77 1.72
CA LEU A 117 -1.09 -6.08 1.41
C LEU A 117 -1.67 -6.93 2.56
N ALA A 118 -1.78 -6.31 3.75
CA ALA A 118 -2.19 -7.04 4.94
C ALA A 118 -3.71 -7.06 5.12
N GLY A 119 -4.30 -8.24 5.17
CA GLY A 119 -5.74 -8.38 5.33
C GLY A 119 -6.53 -8.03 4.06
N CYS A 120 -6.06 -8.49 2.89
CA CYS A 120 -6.72 -8.29 1.60
C CYS A 120 -7.24 -9.64 1.04
N PRO A 121 -8.29 -10.24 1.65
CA PRO A 121 -8.72 -11.61 1.31
C PRO A 121 -9.25 -11.76 -0.10
N ASN A 122 -9.80 -10.69 -0.69
CA ASN A 122 -10.45 -10.75 -2.00
C ASN A 122 -9.49 -10.45 -3.17
N LEU A 123 -8.20 -10.22 -2.88
CA LEU A 123 -7.20 -9.96 -3.93
C LEU A 123 -7.02 -11.18 -4.84
N ARG A 124 -7.27 -11.00 -6.14
CA ARG A 124 -7.25 -12.07 -7.17
C ARG A 124 -6.37 -11.72 -8.37
N TYR A 125 -6.31 -10.44 -8.76
CA TYR A 125 -5.75 -10.01 -10.03
C TYR A 125 -4.69 -8.93 -9.85
N GLY A 126 -3.82 -8.76 -10.85
CA GLY A 126 -2.86 -7.67 -10.92
C GLY A 126 -1.58 -7.86 -10.10
N ILE A 127 -1.44 -8.99 -9.39
CA ILE A 127 -0.24 -9.28 -8.60
C ILE A 127 1.01 -9.43 -9.47
N ASP A 128 0.85 -9.80 -10.72
CA ASP A 128 1.91 -9.99 -11.69
C ASP A 128 2.67 -8.69 -12.01
N SER A 129 2.06 -7.51 -11.83
CA SER A 129 2.73 -6.21 -12.00
C SER A 129 3.89 -6.00 -11.01
N VAL A 130 3.86 -6.69 -9.86
CA VAL A 130 4.91 -6.62 -8.82
C VAL A 130 6.27 -7.09 -9.35
N ARG A 131 6.31 -8.00 -10.33
CA ARG A 131 7.56 -8.47 -10.96
C ARG A 131 8.44 -7.38 -11.58
N TYR A 132 7.84 -6.23 -11.89
CA TYR A 132 8.51 -5.11 -12.54
C TYR A 132 9.06 -4.06 -11.56
N LEU A 133 9.05 -4.34 -10.25
CA LEU A 133 9.52 -3.43 -9.20
C LEU A 133 11.01 -3.63 -8.91
N PRO A 134 11.91 -2.86 -9.51
CA PRO A 134 13.36 -3.15 -9.49
C PRO A 134 14.02 -2.93 -8.13
N LYS A 135 13.37 -2.17 -7.23
CA LYS A 135 13.88 -1.84 -5.90
C LYS A 135 13.13 -2.52 -4.75
N LEU A 136 12.16 -3.38 -5.05
CA LEU A 136 11.38 -4.03 -4.01
C LEU A 136 12.25 -4.93 -3.14
N GLN A 137 12.34 -4.62 -1.85
CA GLN A 137 13.12 -5.35 -0.86
C GLN A 137 12.25 -6.15 0.10
N ARG A 138 11.01 -5.67 0.34
CA ARG A 138 10.07 -6.31 1.25
C ARG A 138 8.68 -6.43 0.61
N PHE A 139 8.15 -7.64 0.65
CA PHE A 139 6.79 -7.97 0.23
C PHE A 139 6.04 -8.67 1.34
N VAL A 140 4.88 -8.15 1.71
CA VAL A 140 3.97 -8.75 2.69
C VAL A 140 2.60 -8.89 2.06
N ALA A 141 1.99 -10.08 2.17
CA ALA A 141 0.60 -10.31 1.77
C ALA A 141 -0.04 -11.32 2.72
N THR A 142 -1.11 -10.91 3.40
CA THR A 142 -1.76 -11.77 4.40
C THR A 142 -3.26 -11.87 4.21
N GLU A 143 -3.85 -12.91 4.78
CA GLU A 143 -5.26 -13.26 4.68
C GLU A 143 -5.69 -13.60 3.25
N LEU A 144 -4.75 -14.05 2.42
CA LEU A 144 -5.03 -14.43 1.03
C LEU A 144 -5.96 -15.65 0.97
N THR A 145 -6.96 -15.58 0.09
CA THR A 145 -7.90 -16.68 -0.15
C THR A 145 -8.03 -17.06 -1.62
N CYS A 146 -7.57 -16.20 -2.52
CA CYS A 146 -7.79 -16.33 -3.96
C CYS A 146 -6.51 -16.47 -4.78
N LEU A 147 -5.34 -16.22 -4.18
CA LEU A 147 -4.04 -16.42 -4.81
C LEU A 147 -3.42 -17.74 -4.35
N THR A 148 -2.48 -18.25 -5.13
CA THR A 148 -1.72 -19.47 -4.84
C THR A 148 -0.23 -19.17 -4.67
N THR A 149 0.48 -20.10 -4.02
CA THR A 149 1.94 -20.02 -3.90
C THR A 149 2.61 -20.02 -5.29
N GLU A 150 2.07 -20.77 -6.25
CA GLU A 150 2.61 -20.84 -7.61
C GLU A 150 2.53 -19.50 -8.34
N GLU A 151 1.39 -18.79 -8.23
CA GLU A 151 1.24 -17.45 -8.82
C GLU A 151 2.20 -16.44 -8.18
N LEU A 152 2.38 -16.51 -6.87
CA LEU A 152 3.30 -15.65 -6.15
C LEU A 152 4.76 -15.98 -6.50
N GLU A 153 5.12 -17.26 -6.64
CA GLU A 153 6.45 -17.65 -7.11
C GLU A 153 6.75 -17.06 -8.50
N LYS A 154 5.85 -17.23 -9.47
CA LYS A 154 5.99 -16.67 -10.83
C LYS A 154 6.19 -15.16 -10.84
N THR A 155 5.68 -14.48 -9.83
CA THR A 155 5.80 -13.03 -9.69
C THR A 155 7.10 -12.63 -9.00
N LEU A 156 7.40 -13.26 -7.86
CA LEU A 156 8.45 -12.79 -6.96
C LEU A 156 9.87 -13.28 -7.32
N PHE A 157 10.02 -14.44 -7.98
CA PHE A 157 11.33 -15.00 -8.25
C PHE A 157 12.21 -14.13 -9.17
N HIS A 158 11.63 -13.21 -9.93
CA HIS A 158 12.34 -12.26 -10.77
C HIS A 158 12.99 -11.10 -9.96
N LEU A 159 12.54 -10.88 -8.73
CA LEU A 159 12.94 -9.73 -7.92
C LEU A 159 14.27 -10.00 -7.21
N LYS A 160 15.37 -9.67 -7.85
CA LYS A 160 16.73 -9.86 -7.29
C LYS A 160 17.00 -9.03 -6.03
N THR A 161 16.25 -7.97 -5.81
CA THR A 161 16.37 -7.09 -4.64
C THR A 161 15.57 -7.56 -3.44
N LEU A 162 14.66 -8.53 -3.65
CA LEU A 162 13.74 -9.01 -2.60
C LEU A 162 14.48 -9.79 -1.52
N LYS A 163 14.40 -9.31 -0.28
CA LYS A 163 15.08 -9.87 0.88
C LYS A 163 14.11 -10.45 1.90
N SER A 164 13.00 -9.76 2.12
CA SER A 164 12.02 -10.11 3.14
C SER A 164 10.67 -10.38 2.51
N VAL A 165 10.10 -11.54 2.82
CA VAL A 165 8.80 -11.97 2.33
C VAL A 165 8.01 -12.51 3.51
N TYR A 166 6.77 -12.04 3.69
CA TYR A 166 5.83 -12.61 4.63
C TYR A 166 4.48 -12.81 3.95
N ILE A 167 4.10 -14.05 3.72
CA ILE A 167 2.85 -14.41 3.04
C ILE A 167 2.08 -15.40 3.91
N TYR A 168 0.79 -15.14 4.09
CA TYR A 168 -0.09 -16.00 4.85
C TYR A 168 -1.42 -16.18 4.10
N PHE A 169 -1.76 -17.43 3.84
CA PHE A 169 -3.03 -17.85 3.24
C PHE A 169 -4.02 -18.24 4.34
N ARG A 170 -5.16 -17.56 4.34
CA ARG A 170 -6.20 -17.79 5.34
C ARG A 170 -6.79 -19.20 5.18
N ASN A 171 -6.78 -19.96 6.27
CA ASN A 171 -7.36 -21.31 6.33
C ASN A 171 -6.83 -22.29 5.25
N ASN A 172 -5.63 -22.04 4.72
CA ASN A 172 -5.02 -22.89 3.70
C ASN A 172 -3.61 -23.36 4.11
N ASN A 173 -3.57 -24.41 4.93
CA ASN A 173 -2.32 -24.97 5.45
C ASN A 173 -1.42 -25.55 4.36
N ALA A 174 -2.00 -26.02 3.24
CA ALA A 174 -1.22 -26.55 2.12
C ALA A 174 -0.40 -25.45 1.45
N GLU A 175 -1.04 -24.31 1.13
CA GLU A 175 -0.37 -23.15 0.55
C GLU A 175 0.65 -22.54 1.53
N ASN A 176 0.32 -22.46 2.82
CA ASN A 176 1.27 -21.96 3.83
C ASN A 176 2.54 -22.82 3.91
N LYS A 177 2.41 -24.16 3.88
CA LYS A 177 3.56 -25.07 3.84
C LYS A 177 4.33 -24.99 2.51
N ALA A 178 3.64 -24.81 1.39
CA ALA A 178 4.28 -24.58 0.10
C ALA A 178 5.10 -23.27 0.12
N MET A 179 4.56 -22.20 0.70
CA MET A 179 5.23 -20.90 0.84
C MET A 179 6.48 -20.99 1.72
N GLU A 180 6.43 -21.74 2.83
CA GLU A 180 7.61 -21.96 3.67
C GLU A 180 8.77 -22.64 2.91
N LYS A 181 8.45 -23.62 2.04
CA LYS A 181 9.45 -24.27 1.18
C LYS A 181 10.02 -23.29 0.17
N LEU A 182 9.17 -22.45 -0.41
CA LEU A 182 9.56 -21.45 -1.38
C LEU A 182 10.50 -20.40 -0.75
N MET A 183 10.18 -19.92 0.45
CA MET A 183 11.01 -18.98 1.18
C MET A 183 12.42 -19.56 1.45
N LYS A 184 12.52 -20.83 1.82
CA LYS A 184 13.80 -21.53 1.96
C LYS A 184 14.57 -21.65 0.65
N LYS A 185 13.87 -21.97 -0.43
CA LYS A 185 14.45 -22.09 -1.80
C LYS A 185 15.13 -20.80 -2.26
N TYR A 186 14.53 -19.64 -1.95
CA TYR A 186 15.03 -18.33 -2.38
C TYR A 186 15.79 -17.56 -1.30
N ASN A 187 16.02 -18.15 -0.12
CA ASN A 187 16.65 -17.52 1.04
C ASN A 187 15.95 -16.21 1.48
N TRP A 188 14.64 -16.12 1.29
CA TRP A 188 13.86 -14.99 1.78
C TRP A 188 13.68 -15.10 3.30
N VAL A 189 13.86 -13.98 3.98
CA VAL A 189 13.70 -13.91 5.44
C VAL A 189 12.27 -13.50 5.78
N SER A 190 11.66 -14.21 6.72
CA SER A 190 10.35 -13.82 7.27
C SER A 190 10.57 -12.86 8.44
N HIS A 191 10.19 -11.60 8.27
CA HIS A 191 10.15 -10.63 9.36
C HIS A 191 8.73 -10.04 9.45
N PRO A 192 7.85 -10.60 10.29
CA PRO A 192 6.49 -10.09 10.43
C PRO A 192 6.42 -8.70 11.09
N ASN A 193 7.49 -8.27 11.79
CA ASN A 193 7.48 -7.13 12.71
C ASN A 193 8.54 -6.04 12.40
N LEU A 194 8.80 -5.72 11.13
CA LEU A 194 9.64 -4.55 10.81
C LEU A 194 8.81 -3.41 10.26
#